data_bb4fd906ee8c3f4009ddb81a13f9c13c
#
_entry.id   bb4fd906ee8c3f4009ddb81a13f9c13c
#
_cell.length_a   1.000
_cell.length_b   1.000
_cell.length_c   1.000
_cell.angle_alpha   90.00
_cell.angle_beta   90.00
_cell.angle_gamma   90.00
#
_symmetry.space_group_name_H-M   'P 1'
#
loop_
_entity.id
_entity.type
_entity.pdbx_description
1 polymer ?
#
loop_
_entity_poly.entity_id
_entity_poly.type
_entity_poly.pdbx_seq_one_letter_code
_entity_poly.pdbx_strand_id
1 'polypeptide(L)'
;MKLTLALPSLNLDEDEIRIPLCLPAFNKILQYGSPHRQSCTASAFYARYLWCGRLAQRPAQSLNMPSETVALATPVWQKMGLHQANVLTAEYLDVGTDEAERLCRDLSAFYGDIPWRFVPVLPELWLVSLPRAYRWGAKPVLDLGGLLGADDQPDGEDALEWLRVQTEIQMWLSAHPVNHNRKKRGLPELNGLWLWDSLHGSAQGGTLFADTVWSRFHPNRRALPDSFRAYAETAAHLPDTHHILFMDDLRLTALTGDRERYAAILQQWEERWFAPLYEAVRTGKIKRLDIATDGQHGGTLTFKPTDRRKFWRCTKTFDGIW
;
A
#
# COMPACT_ATOMS: atom_id res chain seq x y z
N MET A 1 4.67 -14.60 -22.29
CA MET A 1 4.55 -14.21 -20.89
C MET A 1 3.82 -12.88 -20.80
N LYS A 2 2.91 -12.72 -19.85
CA LYS A 2 2.27 -11.47 -19.47
C LYS A 2 2.96 -10.92 -18.21
N LEU A 3 3.28 -9.64 -18.19
CA LEU A 3 3.86 -8.96 -17.03
C LEU A 3 2.99 -7.78 -16.63
N THR A 4 2.71 -7.67 -15.34
CA THR A 4 2.02 -6.51 -14.76
C THR A 4 2.97 -5.79 -13.80
N LEU A 5 3.20 -4.50 -14.02
CA LEU A 5 3.77 -3.61 -13.03
C LEU A 5 2.62 -2.91 -12.30
N ALA A 6 2.48 -3.17 -11.03
CA ALA A 6 1.55 -2.47 -10.15
C ALA A 6 2.34 -1.41 -9.38
N LEU A 7 2.11 -0.15 -9.73
CA LEU A 7 2.87 1.02 -9.28
C LEU A 7 1.89 1.99 -8.57
N PRO A 8 1.57 1.77 -7.29
CA PRO A 8 0.71 2.69 -6.58
C PRO A 8 1.35 4.08 -6.52
N SER A 9 0.52 5.11 -6.57
CA SER A 9 0.91 6.54 -6.54
C SER A 9 1.82 6.97 -7.71
N LEU A 10 1.77 6.25 -8.85
CA LEU A 10 2.52 6.66 -10.04
C LEU A 10 1.96 7.95 -10.64
N ASN A 11 0.64 8.10 -10.70
CA ASN A 11 0.02 9.34 -11.13
C ASN A 11 -0.16 10.27 -9.93
N LEU A 12 0.18 11.54 -10.13
CA LEU A 12 -0.01 12.63 -9.17
C LEU A 12 -1.45 13.15 -9.25
N ASP A 13 -1.89 13.85 -8.22
CA ASP A 13 -3.13 14.61 -8.26
C ASP A 13 -2.96 15.89 -9.08
N GLU A 14 -4.06 16.47 -9.58
CA GLU A 14 -4.01 17.64 -10.48
C GLU A 14 -3.39 18.88 -9.82
N ASP A 15 -3.62 19.05 -8.51
CA ASP A 15 -3.11 20.19 -7.72
C ASP A 15 -1.63 20.06 -7.35
N GLU A 16 -1.00 18.94 -7.71
CA GLU A 16 0.38 18.70 -7.34
C GLU A 16 1.36 19.37 -8.31
N ILE A 17 2.42 19.96 -7.76
CA ILE A 17 3.48 20.61 -8.54
C ILE A 17 4.18 19.54 -9.39
N ARG A 18 4.15 19.72 -10.69
CA ARG A 18 4.83 18.85 -11.66
C ARG A 18 6.28 19.28 -11.83
N ILE A 19 7.16 18.30 -11.91
CA ILE A 19 8.57 18.50 -12.14
C ILE A 19 9.00 17.88 -13.46
N PRO A 20 9.99 18.43 -14.16
CA PRO A 20 10.51 17.82 -15.38
C PRO A 20 11.07 16.42 -15.10
N LEU A 21 10.60 15.44 -15.88
CA LEU A 21 11.01 14.04 -15.78
C LEU A 21 11.68 13.60 -17.09
N CYS A 22 12.87 12.97 -17.00
CA CYS A 22 13.55 12.40 -18.14
C CYS A 22 13.33 10.88 -18.19
N LEU A 23 12.23 10.45 -18.82
CA LEU A 23 11.79 9.06 -18.88
C LEU A 23 11.59 8.59 -20.33
N PRO A 24 12.66 8.52 -21.15
CA PRO A 24 12.52 8.28 -22.59
C PRO A 24 11.88 6.95 -22.95
N ALA A 25 12.13 5.87 -22.22
CA ALA A 25 11.53 4.58 -22.50
C ALA A 25 10.08 4.51 -21.99
N PHE A 26 9.80 5.05 -20.80
CA PHE A 26 8.45 5.16 -20.30
C PHE A 26 7.56 6.02 -21.22
N ASN A 27 8.09 7.13 -21.73
CA ASN A 27 7.40 7.99 -22.71
C ASN A 27 7.06 7.23 -24.01
N LYS A 28 7.93 6.33 -24.48
CA LYS A 28 7.64 5.45 -25.60
C LYS A 28 6.55 4.42 -25.26
N ILE A 29 6.59 3.83 -24.08
CA ILE A 29 5.53 2.93 -23.59
C ILE A 29 4.21 3.69 -23.55
N LEU A 30 4.20 4.91 -23.06
CA LEU A 30 3.02 5.79 -22.98
C LEU A 30 2.51 6.20 -24.37
N GLN A 31 3.43 6.51 -25.31
CA GLN A 31 3.10 6.87 -26.69
C GLN A 31 2.39 5.74 -27.42
N TYR A 32 2.94 4.54 -27.36
CA TYR A 32 2.43 3.39 -28.13
C TYR A 32 1.37 2.59 -27.39
N GLY A 33 1.42 2.58 -26.08
CA GLY A 33 0.48 1.85 -25.23
C GLY A 33 -0.95 2.36 -25.30
N SER A 34 -1.87 1.57 -24.80
CA SER A 34 -3.28 1.88 -24.76
C SER A 34 -3.71 2.07 -23.31
N PRO A 35 -3.97 3.32 -22.85
CA PRO A 35 -4.43 3.58 -21.50
C PRO A 35 -5.91 3.21 -21.37
N HIS A 36 -6.26 2.61 -20.25
CA HIS A 36 -7.61 2.40 -19.77
C HIS A 36 -7.70 3.06 -18.39
N ARG A 37 -8.38 4.19 -18.30
CA ARG A 37 -8.54 4.94 -17.06
C ARG A 37 -9.60 4.30 -16.19
N GLN A 38 -9.28 4.07 -14.94
CA GLN A 38 -10.16 3.55 -13.91
C GLN A 38 -9.65 4.03 -12.56
N SER A 39 -10.32 4.99 -11.98
CA SER A 39 -10.01 5.44 -10.62
C SER A 39 -10.25 4.31 -9.61
N CYS A 40 -9.40 4.19 -8.63
CA CYS A 40 -9.60 3.33 -7.48
C CYS A 40 -8.79 3.86 -6.28
N THR A 41 -9.24 3.53 -5.08
CA THR A 41 -8.51 3.86 -3.86
C THR A 41 -7.26 3.01 -3.72
N ALA A 42 -6.31 3.45 -2.90
CA ALA A 42 -5.10 2.68 -2.61
C ALA A 42 -5.45 1.31 -2.01
N SER A 43 -6.39 1.25 -1.07
CA SER A 43 -6.83 -0.01 -0.47
C SER A 43 -7.39 -1.00 -1.50
N ALA A 44 -8.21 -0.53 -2.42
CA ALA A 44 -8.76 -1.36 -3.51
C ALA A 44 -7.66 -1.84 -4.47
N PHE A 45 -6.66 -1.00 -4.73
CA PHE A 45 -5.52 -1.34 -5.57
C PHE A 45 -4.64 -2.41 -4.92
N TYR A 46 -4.26 -2.23 -3.65
CA TYR A 46 -3.51 -3.22 -2.89
C TYR A 46 -4.27 -4.55 -2.78
N ALA A 47 -5.56 -4.50 -2.46
CA ALA A 47 -6.43 -5.66 -2.37
C ALA A 47 -6.54 -6.45 -3.69
N ARG A 48 -6.45 -5.77 -4.83
CA ARG A 48 -6.49 -6.39 -6.16
C ARG A 48 -5.27 -7.27 -6.41
N TYR A 49 -4.11 -6.93 -5.87
CA TYR A 49 -2.85 -7.61 -6.20
C TYR A 49 -2.27 -8.43 -5.07
N LEU A 50 -2.51 -8.08 -3.79
CA LEU A 50 -1.70 -8.60 -2.70
C LEU A 50 -2.36 -9.68 -1.86
N TRP A 51 -3.69 -9.81 -1.84
CA TRP A 51 -4.36 -10.88 -1.11
C TRP A 51 -5.68 -11.30 -1.75
N CYS A 52 -6.16 -12.50 -1.39
CA CYS A 52 -7.44 -13.04 -1.82
C CYS A 52 -8.34 -13.31 -0.61
N GLY A 53 -9.62 -12.97 -0.71
CA GLY A 53 -10.57 -13.06 0.39
C GLY A 53 -10.40 -11.95 1.43
N ARG A 54 -10.98 -12.10 2.61
CA ARG A 54 -10.85 -11.08 3.68
C ARG A 54 -9.44 -11.08 4.26
N LEU A 55 -8.83 -9.90 4.35
CA LEU A 55 -7.45 -9.73 4.84
C LEU A 55 -7.24 -10.32 6.25
N ALA A 56 -8.19 -10.11 7.15
CA ALA A 56 -8.15 -10.65 8.51
C ALA A 56 -8.43 -12.16 8.59
N GLN A 57 -8.99 -12.79 7.57
CA GLN A 57 -9.54 -14.16 7.67
C GLN A 57 -8.48 -15.21 8.00
N ARG A 58 -7.40 -15.26 7.24
CA ARG A 58 -6.34 -16.25 7.48
C ARG A 58 -5.64 -16.05 8.84
N PRO A 59 -5.22 -14.83 9.20
CA PRO A 59 -4.65 -14.58 10.52
C PRO A 59 -5.63 -14.93 11.66
N ALA A 60 -6.91 -14.55 11.54
CA ALA A 60 -7.92 -14.87 12.55
C ALA A 60 -8.09 -16.38 12.73
N GLN A 61 -8.17 -17.14 11.64
CA GLN A 61 -8.25 -18.60 11.67
C GLN A 61 -7.02 -19.23 12.33
N SER A 62 -5.81 -18.76 12.02
CA SER A 62 -4.57 -19.29 12.63
C SER A 62 -4.49 -19.02 14.14
N LEU A 63 -5.17 -17.98 14.62
CA LEU A 63 -5.22 -17.58 16.02
C LEU A 63 -6.50 -18.06 16.75
N ASN A 64 -7.32 -18.89 16.09
CA ASN A 64 -8.63 -19.35 16.60
C ASN A 64 -9.55 -18.20 17.04
N MET A 65 -9.53 -17.07 16.32
CA MET A 65 -10.40 -15.93 16.57
C MET A 65 -11.63 -15.99 15.65
N PRO A 66 -12.83 -15.62 16.16
CA PRO A 66 -14.04 -15.57 15.31
C PRO A 66 -13.89 -14.48 14.24
N SER A 67 -13.89 -14.86 12.97
CA SER A 67 -13.64 -13.92 11.87
C SER A 67 -14.69 -12.81 11.71
N GLU A 68 -15.87 -12.99 12.29
CA GLU A 68 -17.00 -12.07 12.19
C GLU A 68 -16.90 -10.89 13.14
N THR A 69 -16.20 -11.08 14.26
CA THR A 69 -16.00 -10.06 15.30
C THR A 69 -14.54 -9.60 15.40
N VAL A 70 -13.81 -9.68 14.28
CA VAL A 70 -12.41 -9.23 14.22
C VAL A 70 -12.33 -7.97 13.37
N ALA A 71 -11.71 -6.95 13.93
CA ALA A 71 -11.25 -5.77 13.21
C ALA A 71 -9.73 -5.78 13.06
N LEU A 72 -9.23 -4.88 12.23
CA LEU A 72 -7.82 -4.59 12.05
C LEU A 72 -7.44 -3.34 12.83
N ALA A 73 -6.21 -3.30 13.31
CA ALA A 73 -5.64 -2.14 13.97
C ALA A 73 -4.21 -1.90 13.43
N THR A 74 -3.90 -0.64 13.18
CA THR A 74 -2.60 -0.21 12.68
C THR A 74 -2.07 0.90 13.57
N PRO A 75 -0.88 0.75 14.19
CA PRO A 75 -0.25 1.85 14.89
C PRO A 75 -0.01 3.03 13.94
N VAL A 76 -0.26 4.23 14.42
CA VAL A 76 -0.06 5.46 13.67
C VAL A 76 0.65 6.50 14.52
N TRP A 77 1.35 7.40 13.84
CA TRP A 77 1.74 8.68 14.37
C TRP A 77 0.86 9.75 13.75
N GLN A 78 0.30 10.62 14.55
CA GLN A 78 -0.54 11.71 14.07
C GLN A 78 -0.15 13.02 14.76
N LYS A 79 -0.15 14.09 13.97
CA LYS A 79 0.13 15.45 14.45
C LYS A 79 -0.98 16.37 13.99
N MET A 80 -1.71 16.90 14.96
CA MET A 80 -2.78 17.87 14.68
C MET A 80 -2.19 19.16 14.14
N GLY A 81 -2.70 19.62 12.99
CA GLY A 81 -2.53 20.97 12.48
C GLY A 81 -3.77 21.83 12.76
N LEU A 82 -3.87 23.00 12.15
CA LEU A 82 -5.01 23.92 12.36
C LEU A 82 -6.33 23.39 11.79
N HIS A 83 -6.28 22.71 10.66
CA HIS A 83 -7.47 22.23 9.93
C HIS A 83 -7.40 20.75 9.54
N GLN A 84 -6.22 20.14 9.64
CA GLN A 84 -5.96 18.77 9.21
C GLN A 84 -4.95 18.12 10.15
N ALA A 85 -4.99 16.79 10.25
CA ALA A 85 -3.98 16.02 10.97
C ALA A 85 -3.04 15.34 9.97
N ASN A 86 -1.72 15.45 10.18
CA ASN A 86 -0.76 14.61 9.48
C ASN A 86 -0.75 13.23 10.10
N VAL A 87 -0.82 12.18 9.29
CA VAL A 87 -0.79 10.80 9.76
C VAL A 87 0.26 10.00 8.99
N LEU A 88 1.11 9.31 9.75
CA LEU A 88 2.00 8.28 9.22
C LEU A 88 1.59 6.92 9.80
N THR A 89 1.52 5.93 8.94
CA THR A 89 1.17 4.56 9.31
C THR A 89 2.40 3.77 9.75
N ALA A 90 2.19 2.69 10.48
CA ALA A 90 3.25 1.89 11.11
C ALA A 90 4.33 1.39 10.14
N GLU A 91 4.00 1.19 8.86
CA GLU A 91 4.97 0.80 7.81
C GLU A 91 6.11 1.83 7.61
N TYR A 92 5.89 3.08 8.06
CA TYR A 92 6.88 4.17 8.00
C TYR A 92 7.42 4.58 9.37
N LEU A 93 7.01 3.88 10.44
CA LEU A 93 7.34 4.23 11.82
C LEU A 93 8.40 3.31 12.44
N ASP A 94 8.91 2.33 11.69
CA ASP A 94 9.90 1.36 12.18
C ASP A 94 9.45 0.71 13.51
N VAL A 95 8.27 0.09 13.49
CA VAL A 95 7.71 -0.62 14.65
C VAL A 95 8.37 -1.98 14.78
N GLY A 96 9.03 -2.23 15.90
CA GLY A 96 9.66 -3.52 16.18
C GLY A 96 8.63 -4.58 16.59
N THR A 97 8.96 -5.86 16.35
CA THR A 97 8.11 -7.00 16.77
C THR A 97 7.87 -6.99 18.28
N ASP A 98 8.93 -6.80 19.09
CA ASP A 98 8.84 -6.74 20.55
C ASP A 98 7.97 -5.56 21.02
N GLU A 99 8.02 -4.43 20.31
CA GLU A 99 7.18 -3.27 20.61
C GLU A 99 5.71 -3.59 20.35
N ALA A 100 5.40 -4.21 19.21
CA ALA A 100 4.03 -4.60 18.84
C ALA A 100 3.48 -5.65 19.83
N GLU A 101 4.24 -6.68 20.15
CA GLU A 101 3.84 -7.73 21.12
C GLU A 101 3.56 -7.13 22.50
N ARG A 102 4.44 -6.25 22.96
CA ARG A 102 4.28 -5.58 24.25
C ARG A 102 3.02 -4.69 24.26
N LEU A 103 2.84 -3.85 23.24
CA LEU A 103 1.68 -2.98 23.13
C LEU A 103 0.37 -3.78 23.06
N CYS A 104 0.31 -4.82 22.27
CA CYS A 104 -0.87 -5.68 22.16
C CYS A 104 -1.23 -6.37 23.48
N ARG A 105 -0.23 -6.92 24.18
CA ARG A 105 -0.41 -7.55 25.48
C ARG A 105 -0.92 -6.55 26.51
N ASP A 106 -0.25 -5.41 26.60
CA ASP A 106 -0.56 -4.40 27.63
C ASP A 106 -1.90 -3.69 27.34
N LEU A 107 -2.29 -3.49 26.06
CA LEU A 107 -3.63 -3.04 25.65
C LEU A 107 -4.71 -4.08 25.98
N SER A 108 -4.44 -5.36 25.73
CA SER A 108 -5.39 -6.41 26.08
C SER A 108 -5.62 -6.48 27.59
N ALA A 109 -4.59 -6.22 28.40
CA ALA A 109 -4.71 -6.13 29.85
C ALA A 109 -5.47 -4.86 30.28
N PHE A 110 -5.28 -3.73 29.61
CA PHE A 110 -6.00 -2.47 29.87
C PHE A 110 -7.51 -2.62 29.66
N TYR A 111 -7.93 -3.39 28.64
CA TYR A 111 -9.33 -3.69 28.36
C TYR A 111 -9.81 -5.00 29.01
N GLY A 112 -9.14 -5.48 30.06
CA GLY A 112 -9.38 -6.80 30.66
C GLY A 112 -10.82 -7.10 31.11
N ASP A 113 -11.60 -6.07 31.45
CA ASP A 113 -13.02 -6.19 31.83
C ASP A 113 -13.95 -6.27 30.60
N ILE A 114 -13.44 -5.94 29.41
CA ILE A 114 -14.16 -6.00 28.12
C ILE A 114 -13.40 -7.01 27.25
N PRO A 115 -14.08 -7.88 26.47
CA PRO A 115 -13.40 -8.95 25.71
C PRO A 115 -12.69 -8.41 24.45
N TRP A 116 -11.98 -7.31 24.57
CA TRP A 116 -11.10 -6.78 23.55
C TRP A 116 -9.73 -7.41 23.69
N ARG A 117 -9.31 -8.13 22.67
CA ARG A 117 -8.01 -8.76 22.63
C ARG A 117 -7.25 -8.29 21.40
N PHE A 118 -6.07 -7.73 21.63
CA PHE A 118 -5.16 -7.29 20.58
C PHE A 118 -4.08 -8.34 20.34
N VAL A 119 -3.86 -8.71 19.07
CA VAL A 119 -2.86 -9.72 18.69
C VAL A 119 -2.08 -9.21 17.48
N PRO A 120 -0.75 -9.06 17.55
CA PRO A 120 0.03 -8.63 16.41
C PRO A 120 0.13 -9.77 15.39
N VAL A 121 -0.24 -9.48 14.14
CA VAL A 121 -0.01 -10.36 12.98
C VAL A 121 1.30 -9.99 12.32
N LEU A 122 1.54 -8.71 12.23
CA LEU A 122 2.77 -8.04 11.83
C LEU A 122 3.00 -6.89 12.80
N PRO A 123 4.23 -6.36 12.92
CA PRO A 123 4.47 -5.16 13.71
C PRO A 123 3.53 -4.00 13.33
N GLU A 124 3.20 -3.89 12.05
CA GLU A 124 2.38 -2.84 11.46
C GLU A 124 0.88 -3.15 11.41
N LEU A 125 0.49 -4.40 11.66
CA LEU A 125 -0.90 -4.84 11.51
C LEU A 125 -1.29 -5.80 12.64
N TRP A 126 -2.29 -5.41 13.42
CA TRP A 126 -2.81 -6.19 14.52
C TRP A 126 -4.27 -6.61 14.27
N LEU A 127 -4.64 -7.76 14.82
CA LEU A 127 -6.04 -8.16 14.94
C LEU A 127 -6.61 -7.70 16.28
N VAL A 128 -7.86 -7.28 16.25
CA VAL A 128 -8.61 -6.94 17.46
C VAL A 128 -9.86 -7.81 17.52
N SER A 129 -9.93 -8.71 18.50
CA SER A 129 -11.17 -9.43 18.81
C SER A 129 -12.11 -8.49 19.54
N LEU A 130 -13.35 -8.44 19.12
CA LEU A 130 -14.39 -7.53 19.59
C LEU A 130 -15.54 -8.34 20.18
N PRO A 131 -16.29 -7.79 21.17
CA PRO A 131 -17.45 -8.48 21.76
C PRO A 131 -18.61 -8.64 20.78
N ARG A 132 -18.69 -7.78 19.77
CA ARG A 132 -19.65 -7.82 18.67
C ARG A 132 -19.03 -7.25 17.39
N ALA A 133 -19.68 -7.43 16.27
CA ALA A 133 -19.35 -6.68 15.07
C ALA A 133 -19.75 -5.20 15.26
N TYR A 134 -18.82 -4.29 15.01
CA TYR A 134 -19.07 -2.85 14.99
C TYR A 134 -19.21 -2.36 13.55
N ARG A 135 -19.98 -1.32 13.36
CA ARG A 135 -20.14 -0.59 12.10
C ARG A 135 -19.53 0.79 12.24
N TRP A 136 -18.22 0.85 12.23
CA TRP A 136 -17.50 2.10 12.43
C TRP A 136 -17.52 3.03 11.22
N GLY A 137 -17.50 2.46 9.99
CA GLY A 137 -17.33 3.24 8.77
C GLY A 137 -15.95 3.89 8.66
N ALA A 138 -14.96 3.35 9.38
CA ALA A 138 -13.60 3.87 9.33
C ALA A 138 -12.92 3.49 8.03
N LYS A 139 -12.27 4.47 7.37
CA LYS A 139 -11.49 4.23 6.16
C LYS A 139 -10.37 3.22 6.44
N PRO A 140 -10.07 2.33 5.48
CA PRO A 140 -8.86 1.50 5.56
C PRO A 140 -7.60 2.34 5.72
N VAL A 141 -6.65 1.86 6.51
CA VAL A 141 -5.40 2.59 6.74
C VAL A 141 -4.63 2.93 5.46
N LEU A 142 -4.78 2.10 4.43
CA LEU A 142 -4.19 2.33 3.10
C LEU A 142 -4.78 3.53 2.36
N ASP A 143 -5.98 3.97 2.72
CA ASP A 143 -6.65 5.13 2.10
C ASP A 143 -6.41 6.43 2.90
N LEU A 144 -5.65 6.37 4.00
CA LEU A 144 -5.25 7.56 4.72
C LEU A 144 -4.17 8.30 3.91
N GLY A 145 -4.51 9.48 3.43
CA GLY A 145 -3.69 10.24 2.47
C GLY A 145 -2.55 11.07 3.07
N GLY A 146 -2.07 10.74 4.27
CA GLY A 146 -1.05 11.55 4.96
C GLY A 146 -1.62 12.79 5.66
N LEU A 147 -2.67 13.41 5.10
CA LEU A 147 -3.43 14.50 5.70
C LEU A 147 -4.86 14.03 5.97
N LEU A 148 -5.25 13.96 7.23
CA LEU A 148 -6.64 13.65 7.63
C LEU A 148 -7.47 14.94 7.72
N GLY A 149 -8.57 14.96 6.99
CA GLY A 149 -9.58 16.01 7.04
C GLY A 149 -10.89 15.53 7.70
N ALA A 150 -11.93 16.34 7.55
CA ALA A 150 -13.27 15.99 8.05
C ALA A 150 -13.84 14.75 7.35
N ASP A 151 -13.52 14.56 6.07
CA ASP A 151 -13.99 13.44 5.23
C ASP A 151 -13.33 12.09 5.59
N ASP A 152 -12.33 12.08 6.47
CA ASP A 152 -11.66 10.88 6.93
C ASP A 152 -12.16 10.39 8.28
N GLN A 153 -13.12 11.10 8.87
CA GLN A 153 -13.78 10.67 10.10
C GLN A 153 -14.67 9.45 9.84
N PRO A 154 -14.76 8.54 10.82
CA PRO A 154 -15.70 7.42 10.70
C PRO A 154 -17.14 7.93 10.61
N ASP A 155 -17.95 7.31 9.75
CA ASP A 155 -19.33 7.71 9.43
C ASP A 155 -20.38 6.62 9.70
N GLY A 156 -19.97 5.50 10.29
CA GLY A 156 -20.84 4.36 10.61
C GLY A 156 -21.73 4.59 11.84
N GLU A 157 -22.64 3.66 12.07
CA GLU A 157 -23.56 3.68 13.22
C GLU A 157 -22.84 3.72 14.58
N ASP A 158 -21.64 3.12 14.65
CA ASP A 158 -20.79 3.05 15.84
C ASP A 158 -19.62 4.07 15.82
N ALA A 159 -19.69 5.12 14.99
CA ALA A 159 -18.62 6.11 14.84
C ALA A 159 -18.25 6.82 16.16
N LEU A 160 -19.22 7.13 17.00
CA LEU A 160 -18.97 7.75 18.32
C LEU A 160 -18.19 6.81 19.25
N GLU A 161 -18.50 5.52 19.24
CA GLU A 161 -17.75 4.52 20.00
C GLU A 161 -16.32 4.41 19.48
N TRP A 162 -16.12 4.44 18.17
CA TRP A 162 -14.80 4.47 17.57
C TRP A 162 -13.97 5.66 18.07
N LEU A 163 -14.55 6.87 18.06
CA LEU A 163 -13.87 8.09 18.54
C LEU A 163 -13.51 7.99 20.02
N ARG A 164 -14.41 7.43 20.84
CA ARG A 164 -14.18 7.19 22.28
C ARG A 164 -12.98 6.28 22.48
N VAL A 165 -12.97 5.13 21.82
CA VAL A 165 -11.90 4.14 21.91
C VAL A 165 -10.56 4.71 21.39
N GLN A 166 -10.58 5.45 20.29
CA GLN A 166 -9.39 6.14 19.78
C GLN A 166 -8.79 7.08 20.80
N THR A 167 -9.64 7.89 21.46
CA THR A 167 -9.18 8.83 22.49
C THR A 167 -8.58 8.11 23.69
N GLU A 168 -9.23 7.05 24.18
CA GLU A 168 -8.73 6.23 25.28
C GLU A 168 -7.35 5.62 24.97
N ILE A 169 -7.23 5.00 23.79
CA ILE A 169 -5.96 4.39 23.33
C ILE A 169 -4.88 5.47 23.18
N GLN A 170 -5.21 6.63 22.63
CA GLN A 170 -4.26 7.73 22.49
C GLN A 170 -3.73 8.22 23.84
N MET A 171 -4.62 8.40 24.81
CA MET A 171 -4.23 8.78 26.18
C MET A 171 -3.36 7.69 26.83
N TRP A 172 -3.72 6.44 26.68
CA TRP A 172 -2.95 5.30 27.18
C TRP A 172 -1.54 5.21 26.54
N LEU A 173 -1.46 5.34 25.21
CA LEU A 173 -0.19 5.33 24.47
C LEU A 173 0.75 6.46 24.89
N SER A 174 0.21 7.65 25.21
CA SER A 174 1.03 8.81 25.57
C SER A 174 1.88 8.58 26.83
N ALA A 175 1.39 7.76 27.77
CA ALA A 175 2.07 7.41 29.00
C ALA A 175 2.84 6.07 28.92
N HIS A 176 2.74 5.34 27.80
CA HIS A 176 3.27 3.98 27.71
C HIS A 176 4.79 3.96 27.60
N PRO A 177 5.49 3.04 28.32
CA PRO A 177 6.96 2.95 28.33
C PRO A 177 7.60 2.73 26.95
N VAL A 178 6.91 2.09 26.01
CA VAL A 178 7.37 1.93 24.62
C VAL A 178 7.66 3.29 23.99
N ASN A 179 6.74 4.26 24.11
CA ASN A 179 6.93 5.60 23.57
C ASN A 179 8.08 6.36 24.26
N HIS A 180 8.25 6.17 25.54
CA HIS A 180 9.40 6.71 26.23
C HIS A 180 10.73 6.19 25.68
N ASN A 181 10.80 4.89 25.37
CA ASN A 181 11.99 4.29 24.75
C ASN A 181 12.19 4.74 23.30
N ARG A 182 11.09 4.86 22.52
CA ARG A 182 11.14 5.39 21.14
C ARG A 182 11.70 6.81 21.11
N LYS A 183 11.23 7.67 21.99
CA LYS A 183 11.73 9.03 22.13
C LYS A 183 13.24 9.08 22.44
N LYS A 184 13.72 8.22 23.34
CA LYS A 184 15.17 8.10 23.64
C LYS A 184 16.00 7.68 22.42
N ARG A 185 15.42 6.91 21.51
CA ARG A 185 16.04 6.44 20.26
C ARG A 185 15.86 7.42 19.09
N GLY A 186 15.17 8.57 19.30
CA GLY A 186 14.87 9.52 18.24
C GLY A 186 13.82 9.03 17.22
N LEU A 187 13.02 8.00 17.57
CA LEU A 187 11.94 7.48 16.74
C LEU A 187 10.63 8.23 17.03
N PRO A 188 9.73 8.37 16.03
CA PRO A 188 8.40 8.91 16.25
C PRO A 188 7.61 8.10 17.29
N GLU A 189 6.85 8.78 18.12
CA GLU A 189 5.94 8.12 19.08
C GLU A 189 4.79 7.44 18.33
N LEU A 190 4.32 6.31 18.84
CA LEU A 190 3.08 5.68 18.41
C LEU A 190 1.95 6.31 19.23
N ASN A 191 1.32 7.35 18.72
CA ASN A 191 0.35 8.14 19.47
C ASN A 191 -1.10 7.92 19.03
N GLY A 192 -1.34 6.90 18.22
CA GLY A 192 -2.67 6.47 17.84
C GLY A 192 -2.67 5.00 17.39
N LEU A 193 -3.86 4.41 17.39
CA LEU A 193 -4.09 3.06 16.86
C LEU A 193 -5.33 3.12 15.96
N TRP A 194 -5.12 3.15 14.66
CA TRP A 194 -6.21 3.23 13.70
C TRP A 194 -6.94 1.89 13.58
N LEU A 195 -8.20 1.89 14.01
CA LEU A 195 -9.07 0.72 13.93
C LEU A 195 -9.88 0.78 12.63
N TRP A 196 -9.93 -0.34 11.90
CA TRP A 196 -10.59 -0.40 10.61
C TRP A 196 -11.08 -1.80 10.27
N ASP A 197 -12.01 -1.90 9.32
CA ASP A 197 -12.61 -3.16 8.94
C ASP A 197 -11.75 -3.91 7.92
N SER A 198 -11.86 -5.24 7.93
CA SER A 198 -11.13 -6.09 7.01
C SER A 198 -11.57 -5.89 5.57
N LEU A 199 -10.60 -5.63 4.69
CA LEU A 199 -10.81 -5.52 3.25
C LEU A 199 -10.92 -6.89 2.58
N HIS A 200 -11.73 -6.94 1.52
CA HIS A 200 -11.81 -8.10 0.63
C HIS A 200 -10.86 -7.93 -0.55
N GLY A 201 -9.90 -8.86 -0.67
CA GLY A 201 -8.95 -8.88 -1.77
C GLY A 201 -9.40 -9.78 -2.90
N SER A 202 -8.97 -9.43 -4.11
CA SER A 202 -9.27 -10.15 -5.35
C SER A 202 -8.02 -10.54 -6.14
N ALA A 203 -6.88 -10.72 -5.44
CA ALA A 203 -5.64 -11.12 -6.06
C ALA A 203 -5.84 -12.40 -6.88
N GLN A 204 -5.49 -12.32 -8.16
CA GLN A 204 -5.58 -13.44 -9.08
C GLN A 204 -4.30 -14.28 -9.02
N GLY A 205 -4.39 -15.55 -9.45
CA GLY A 205 -3.24 -16.43 -9.53
C GLY A 205 -2.12 -15.86 -10.40
N GLY A 206 -0.91 -16.32 -10.13
CA GLY A 206 0.35 -15.88 -10.73
C GLY A 206 1.43 -15.71 -9.65
N THR A 207 2.66 -15.45 -10.08
CA THR A 207 3.74 -15.15 -9.15
C THR A 207 3.78 -13.65 -8.87
N LEU A 208 3.69 -13.28 -7.59
CA LEU A 208 3.85 -11.92 -7.10
C LEU A 208 5.30 -11.69 -6.66
N PHE A 209 5.92 -10.63 -7.18
CA PHE A 209 7.19 -10.09 -6.69
C PHE A 209 6.91 -8.78 -5.97
N ALA A 210 7.15 -8.74 -4.66
CA ALA A 210 6.88 -7.58 -3.84
C ALA A 210 7.60 -7.66 -2.49
N ASP A 211 8.01 -6.52 -1.96
CA ASP A 211 8.65 -6.42 -0.64
C ASP A 211 7.79 -5.68 0.39
N THR A 212 6.69 -5.06 -0.05
CA THR A 212 5.73 -4.43 0.87
C THR A 212 5.22 -5.39 1.92
N VAL A 213 4.99 -4.91 3.14
CA VAL A 213 4.48 -5.69 4.28
C VAL A 213 3.16 -6.40 3.94
N TRP A 214 2.29 -5.75 3.15
CA TRP A 214 1.00 -6.27 2.72
C TRP A 214 1.09 -7.49 1.80
N SER A 215 2.23 -7.68 1.12
CA SER A 215 2.45 -8.82 0.23
C SER A 215 2.59 -10.16 0.97
N ARG A 216 2.79 -10.13 2.30
CA ARG A 216 2.89 -11.33 3.13
C ARG A 216 1.62 -12.19 3.13
N PHE A 217 0.50 -11.60 2.73
CA PHE A 217 -0.78 -12.32 2.61
C PHE A 217 -1.00 -13.00 1.25
N HIS A 218 -0.07 -12.81 0.30
CA HIS A 218 -0.15 -13.47 -1.00
C HIS A 218 0.49 -14.86 -0.98
N PRO A 219 -0.20 -15.92 -1.48
CA PRO A 219 0.31 -17.30 -1.38
C PRO A 219 1.58 -17.55 -2.19
N ASN A 220 1.74 -16.90 -3.33
CA ASN A 220 2.87 -17.09 -4.26
C ASN A 220 3.78 -15.85 -4.31
N ARG A 221 4.10 -15.30 -3.14
CA ARG A 221 4.99 -14.16 -3.00
C ARG A 221 6.46 -14.55 -3.15
N ARG A 222 7.21 -13.70 -3.84
CA ARG A 222 8.68 -13.70 -3.93
C ARG A 222 9.22 -12.31 -3.63
N ALA A 223 10.48 -12.24 -3.21
CA ALA A 223 11.17 -10.95 -3.06
C ALA A 223 11.20 -10.20 -4.40
N LEU A 224 11.05 -8.87 -4.33
CA LEU A 224 11.13 -8.01 -5.50
C LEU A 224 12.59 -7.94 -5.97
N PRO A 225 12.92 -8.28 -7.22
CA PRO A 225 14.26 -8.12 -7.76
C PRO A 225 14.63 -6.63 -7.93
N ASP A 226 15.91 -6.31 -7.81
CA ASP A 226 16.42 -4.93 -7.94
C ASP A 226 16.29 -4.34 -9.35
N SER A 227 16.16 -5.19 -10.37
CA SER A 227 16.13 -4.78 -11.76
C SER A 227 15.45 -5.81 -12.64
N PHE A 228 15.07 -5.37 -13.85
CA PHE A 228 14.54 -6.28 -14.87
C PHE A 228 15.48 -7.44 -15.20
N ARG A 229 16.80 -7.24 -15.13
CA ARG A 229 17.77 -8.30 -15.38
C ARG A 229 17.65 -9.40 -14.33
N ALA A 230 17.70 -9.05 -13.05
CA ALA A 230 17.56 -10.00 -11.94
C ALA A 230 16.18 -10.69 -11.96
N TYR A 231 15.13 -9.93 -12.30
CA TYR A 231 13.81 -10.50 -12.53
C TYR A 231 13.80 -11.53 -13.65
N ALA A 232 14.41 -11.24 -14.81
CA ALA A 232 14.41 -12.13 -15.96
C ALA A 232 15.15 -13.45 -15.68
N GLU A 233 16.25 -13.39 -14.92
CA GLU A 233 16.99 -14.57 -14.45
C GLU A 233 16.10 -15.44 -13.54
N THR A 234 15.38 -14.83 -12.59
CA THR A 234 14.46 -15.55 -11.70
C THR A 234 13.25 -16.10 -12.46
N ALA A 235 12.66 -15.30 -13.33
CA ALA A 235 11.45 -15.64 -14.07
C ALA A 235 11.64 -16.80 -15.07
N ALA A 236 12.87 -17.00 -15.58
CA ALA A 236 13.19 -18.09 -16.50
C ALA A 236 12.94 -19.49 -15.91
N HIS A 237 12.93 -19.61 -14.59
CA HIS A 237 12.75 -20.87 -13.86
C HIS A 237 11.33 -21.04 -13.29
N LEU A 238 10.40 -20.13 -13.59
CA LEU A 238 9.05 -20.19 -13.08
C LEU A 238 8.06 -20.75 -14.11
N PRO A 239 7.12 -21.61 -13.67
CA PRO A 239 6.12 -22.20 -14.55
C PRO A 239 5.03 -21.21 -14.98
N ASP A 240 4.85 -20.13 -14.23
CA ASP A 240 3.78 -19.18 -14.46
C ASP A 240 3.99 -18.36 -15.72
N THR A 241 2.89 -18.08 -16.41
CA THR A 241 2.89 -17.22 -17.61
C THR A 241 2.47 -15.78 -17.30
N HIS A 242 2.03 -15.51 -16.08
CA HIS A 242 1.64 -14.19 -15.59
C HIS A 242 2.39 -13.85 -14.30
N HIS A 243 3.19 -12.81 -14.37
CA HIS A 243 3.93 -12.27 -13.22
C HIS A 243 3.44 -10.87 -12.91
N ILE A 244 3.45 -10.53 -11.62
CA ILE A 244 3.09 -9.23 -11.08
C ILE A 244 4.32 -8.72 -10.31
N LEU A 245 4.80 -7.53 -10.64
CA LEU A 245 5.76 -6.78 -9.83
C LEU A 245 5.00 -5.64 -9.16
N PHE A 246 4.94 -5.68 -7.84
CA PHE A 246 4.29 -4.64 -7.04
C PHE A 246 5.39 -3.79 -6.39
N MET A 247 5.48 -2.52 -6.80
CA MET A 247 6.52 -1.59 -6.41
C MET A 247 5.87 -0.34 -5.82
N ASP A 248 5.90 -0.21 -4.50
CA ASP A 248 5.21 0.86 -3.76
C ASP A 248 6.14 1.96 -3.22
N ASP A 249 7.35 2.06 -3.75
CA ASP A 249 8.35 3.08 -3.37
C ASP A 249 7.83 4.53 -3.47
N LEU A 250 6.89 4.78 -4.41
CA LEU A 250 6.31 6.11 -4.61
C LEU A 250 5.28 6.50 -3.55
N ARG A 251 4.74 5.52 -2.79
CA ARG A 251 3.67 5.80 -1.84
C ARG A 251 4.09 6.80 -0.76
N LEU A 252 5.27 6.60 -0.17
CA LEU A 252 5.77 7.54 0.86
C LEU A 252 5.95 8.95 0.30
N THR A 253 6.44 9.07 -0.94
CA THR A 253 6.63 10.38 -1.57
C THR A 253 5.30 11.09 -1.82
N ALA A 254 4.26 10.35 -2.18
CA ALA A 254 2.91 10.89 -2.31
C ALA A 254 2.34 11.34 -0.96
N LEU A 255 2.51 10.53 0.10
CA LEU A 255 2.05 10.88 1.46
C LEU A 255 2.76 12.10 2.05
N THR A 256 4.02 12.31 1.72
CA THR A 256 4.86 13.40 2.27
C THR A 256 4.98 14.60 1.34
N GLY A 257 4.53 14.51 0.10
CA GLY A 257 4.70 15.55 -0.92
C GLY A 257 6.14 15.71 -1.40
N ASP A 258 7.02 14.70 -1.18
CA ASP A 258 8.44 14.76 -1.55
C ASP A 258 8.64 14.53 -3.06
N ARG A 259 8.58 15.60 -3.84
CA ARG A 259 8.69 15.59 -5.30
C ARG A 259 10.08 15.26 -5.82
N GLU A 260 11.11 15.65 -5.11
CA GLU A 260 12.49 15.36 -5.51
C GLU A 260 12.74 13.85 -5.42
N ARG A 261 12.32 13.24 -4.32
CA ARG A 261 12.40 11.79 -4.15
C ARG A 261 11.52 11.03 -5.14
N TYR A 262 10.30 11.52 -5.43
CA TYR A 262 9.44 10.96 -6.47
C TYR A 262 10.14 10.91 -7.82
N ALA A 263 10.74 12.03 -8.26
CA ALA A 263 11.49 12.09 -9.51
C ALA A 263 12.72 11.17 -9.51
N ALA A 264 13.45 11.12 -8.41
CA ALA A 264 14.63 10.26 -8.28
C ALA A 264 14.26 8.78 -8.40
N ILE A 265 13.17 8.34 -7.78
CA ILE A 265 12.67 6.96 -7.90
C ILE A 265 12.29 6.65 -9.34
N LEU A 266 11.54 7.52 -10.02
CA LEU A 266 11.14 7.32 -11.41
C LEU A 266 12.35 7.25 -12.35
N GLN A 267 13.39 8.05 -12.09
CA GLN A 267 14.62 8.04 -12.87
C GLN A 267 15.39 6.73 -12.68
N GLN A 268 15.44 6.19 -11.46
CA GLN A 268 15.99 4.86 -11.21
C GLN A 268 15.16 3.77 -11.89
N TRP A 269 13.82 3.89 -11.90
CA TRP A 269 12.95 2.94 -12.59
C TRP A 269 13.09 3.00 -14.10
N GLU A 270 13.38 4.18 -14.67
CA GLU A 270 13.66 4.30 -16.10
C GLU A 270 14.83 3.39 -16.51
N GLU A 271 15.93 3.45 -15.76
CA GLU A 271 17.14 2.69 -16.05
C GLU A 271 16.99 1.19 -15.75
N ARG A 272 16.43 0.87 -14.56
CA ARG A 272 16.40 -0.50 -14.07
C ARG A 272 15.24 -1.31 -14.62
N TRP A 273 14.13 -0.64 -14.98
CA TRP A 273 12.87 -1.28 -15.34
C TRP A 273 12.33 -0.84 -16.70
N PHE A 274 12.00 0.44 -16.91
CA PHE A 274 11.24 0.87 -18.08
C PHE A 274 12.02 0.69 -19.39
N ALA A 275 13.31 1.05 -19.44
CA ALA A 275 14.14 0.88 -20.63
C ALA A 275 14.30 -0.60 -21.01
N PRO A 276 14.73 -1.50 -20.12
CA PRO A 276 14.82 -2.92 -20.47
C PRO A 276 13.47 -3.60 -20.73
N LEU A 277 12.38 -3.17 -20.07
CA LEU A 277 11.04 -3.66 -20.34
C LEU A 277 10.53 -3.26 -21.72
N TYR A 278 10.73 -2.00 -22.10
CA TYR A 278 10.42 -1.55 -23.47
C TYR A 278 11.09 -2.43 -24.52
N GLU A 279 12.38 -2.70 -24.35
CA GLU A 279 13.13 -3.56 -25.26
C GLU A 279 12.65 -5.02 -25.23
N ALA A 280 12.31 -5.56 -24.07
CA ALA A 280 11.79 -6.92 -23.93
C ALA A 280 10.41 -7.09 -24.61
N VAL A 281 9.53 -6.08 -24.54
CA VAL A 281 8.28 -6.08 -25.31
C VAL A 281 8.58 -5.90 -26.79
N ARG A 282 9.44 -4.95 -27.16
CA ARG A 282 9.81 -4.68 -28.55
C ARG A 282 10.35 -5.92 -29.28
N THR A 283 11.13 -6.73 -28.59
CA THR A 283 11.72 -7.98 -29.13
C THR A 283 10.78 -9.19 -29.01
N GLY A 284 9.60 -9.03 -28.40
CA GLY A 284 8.61 -10.10 -28.23
C GLY A 284 8.89 -11.07 -27.09
N LYS A 285 9.92 -10.85 -26.27
CA LYS A 285 10.20 -11.62 -25.04
C LYS A 285 9.03 -11.52 -24.06
N ILE A 286 8.45 -10.32 -23.94
CA ILE A 286 7.21 -10.07 -23.21
C ILE A 286 6.09 -9.85 -24.23
N LYS A 287 5.04 -10.65 -24.17
CA LYS A 287 3.90 -10.57 -25.10
C LYS A 287 2.91 -9.47 -24.73
N ARG A 288 2.86 -9.12 -23.44
CA ARG A 288 1.99 -8.07 -22.92
C ARG A 288 2.58 -7.51 -21.62
N LEU A 289 2.75 -6.21 -21.59
CA LEU A 289 3.09 -5.41 -20.42
C LEU A 289 1.87 -4.59 -20.01
N ASP A 290 1.40 -4.74 -18.78
CA ASP A 290 0.40 -3.90 -18.17
C ASP A 290 1.07 -3.07 -17.06
N ILE A 291 0.93 -1.76 -17.08
CA ILE A 291 1.36 -0.86 -16.00
C ILE A 291 0.10 -0.30 -15.36
N ALA A 292 -0.10 -0.57 -14.10
CA ALA A 292 -1.30 -0.19 -13.37
C ALA A 292 -0.96 0.77 -12.22
N THR A 293 -1.85 1.71 -11.94
CA THR A 293 -1.76 2.66 -10.82
C THR A 293 -3.13 2.95 -10.23
N ASP A 294 -3.15 3.41 -9.00
CA ASP A 294 -4.32 3.85 -8.25
C ASP A 294 -4.56 5.36 -8.36
N GLY A 295 -5.45 5.89 -7.53
CA GLY A 295 -5.79 7.30 -7.44
C GLY A 295 -6.91 7.74 -8.40
N GLN A 296 -7.20 9.04 -8.41
CA GLN A 296 -8.23 9.63 -9.29
C GLN A 296 -7.89 9.44 -10.76
N HIS A 297 -6.60 9.57 -11.10
CA HIS A 297 -6.06 9.33 -12.44
C HIS A 297 -5.56 7.90 -12.62
N GLY A 298 -6.06 6.97 -11.81
CA GLY A 298 -5.70 5.56 -11.85
C GLY A 298 -6.09 4.87 -13.16
N GLY A 299 -5.58 3.64 -13.32
CA GLY A 299 -5.91 2.81 -14.47
C GLY A 299 -4.81 1.86 -14.87
N THR A 300 -4.87 1.40 -16.12
CA THR A 300 -3.91 0.44 -16.67
C THR A 300 -3.47 0.87 -18.06
N LEU A 301 -2.18 1.00 -18.25
CA LEU A 301 -1.53 1.21 -19.54
C LEU A 301 -1.07 -0.13 -20.10
N THR A 302 -1.68 -0.60 -21.19
CA THR A 302 -1.29 -1.86 -21.85
C THR A 302 -0.37 -1.58 -23.03
N PHE A 303 0.77 -2.26 -23.08
CA PHE A 303 1.75 -2.21 -24.20
C PHE A 303 2.07 -3.61 -24.70
N LYS A 304 1.98 -3.80 -26.04
CA LYS A 304 2.22 -5.06 -26.75
C LYS A 304 3.23 -4.89 -27.88
N PRO A 305 3.90 -5.95 -28.37
CA PRO A 305 4.84 -5.87 -29.50
C PRO A 305 4.25 -5.25 -30.76
N THR A 306 2.96 -5.46 -31.02
CA THR A 306 2.25 -4.92 -32.18
C THR A 306 1.99 -3.43 -32.11
N ASP A 307 1.97 -2.85 -30.90
CA ASP A 307 1.59 -1.46 -30.70
C ASP A 307 2.61 -0.47 -31.26
N ARG A 308 3.89 -0.87 -31.37
CA ARG A 308 4.94 -0.05 -32.00
C ARG A 308 4.66 0.30 -33.47
N ARG A 309 3.73 -0.41 -34.14
CA ARG A 309 3.31 -0.12 -35.51
C ARG A 309 2.43 1.12 -35.60
N LYS A 310 1.98 1.66 -34.47
CA LYS A 310 1.14 2.86 -34.38
C LYS A 310 2.01 4.13 -34.47
N PHE A 311 2.83 4.24 -35.53
CA PHE A 311 3.78 5.34 -35.74
C PHE A 311 3.12 6.73 -35.88
N TRP A 312 1.81 6.77 -36.13
CA TRP A 312 1.02 8.01 -36.23
C TRP A 312 0.64 8.62 -34.86
N ARG A 313 0.92 7.93 -33.74
CA ARG A 313 0.66 8.47 -32.42
C ARG A 313 1.66 9.57 -32.07
N CYS A 314 1.15 10.71 -31.59
CA CYS A 314 1.97 11.82 -31.14
C CYS A 314 2.88 11.38 -29.97
N THR A 315 4.04 11.99 -29.91
CA THR A 315 4.95 11.86 -28.78
C THR A 315 4.23 12.28 -27.49
N LYS A 316 4.36 11.49 -26.45
CA LYS A 316 3.85 11.78 -25.11
C LYS A 316 5.01 11.90 -24.14
N THR A 317 4.93 12.88 -23.28
CA THR A 317 5.85 13.04 -22.16
C THR A 317 5.06 12.85 -20.90
N PHE A 318 5.56 11.98 -20.02
CA PHE A 318 4.99 11.81 -18.69
C PHE A 318 5.46 12.97 -17.80
N ASP A 319 4.52 13.65 -17.21
CA ASP A 319 4.73 14.80 -16.32
C ASP A 319 4.10 14.62 -14.94
N GLY A 320 3.77 13.36 -14.61
CA GLY A 320 3.10 12.97 -13.37
C GLY A 320 1.68 12.43 -13.59
N ILE A 321 1.10 12.57 -14.80
CA ILE A 321 -0.21 12.00 -15.16
C ILE A 321 -0.15 11.49 -16.60
N TRP A 322 -0.73 10.30 -16.91
CA TRP A 322 -0.83 9.78 -18.27
C TRP A 322 -2.22 9.92 -18.92
#